data_68c9b66263e9d4c6ba5a18191c47394c
#
_entry.id   68c9b66263e9d4c6ba5a18191c47394c
#
_cell.length_a   1.000
_cell.length_b   1.000
_cell.length_c   1.000
_cell.angle_alpha   90.00
_cell.angle_beta   90.00
_cell.angle_gamma   90.00
#
_symmetry.space_group_name_H-M   'P 1'
#
loop_
_entity.id
_entity.type
_entity.pdbx_description
1 polymer ?
#
loop_
_entity_poly.entity_id
_entity_poly.type
_entity_poly.pdbx_seq_one_letter_code
_entity_poly.pdbx_strand_id
1 'polypeptide(L)'
;PDGVLLSNGPGDPEEMVGATTEMIREVEKRVPLMGICMGHQVFALANGAKTYKMKFGHRGFNHPVQEIATGNIGFTAQNHGYAVDKNSIDKDNLMITHVEVNDGTVEGLKHKKYPAFSVQFHPDATPGPHDEDSLFDYFMQMIDQRKDAKRHA
;
A
#
# COMPACT_ATOMS: atom_id res chain seq x y z
N PRO A 1 -8.09 -18.47 -2.05
CA PRO A 1 -7.36 -17.81 -0.95
C PRO A 1 -8.26 -16.93 -0.12
N ASP A 2 -7.90 -16.72 1.15
CA ASP A 2 -8.64 -15.89 2.08
C ASP A 2 -8.19 -14.42 2.02
N GLY A 3 -7.03 -14.17 1.48
CA GLY A 3 -6.47 -12.84 1.26
C GLY A 3 -5.28 -12.92 0.34
N VAL A 4 -4.85 -11.77 -0.20
CA VAL A 4 -3.70 -11.69 -1.11
C VAL A 4 -2.74 -10.63 -0.64
N LEU A 5 -1.47 -10.98 -0.57
CA LEU A 5 -0.38 -10.06 -0.27
C LEU A 5 0.45 -9.84 -1.53
N LEU A 6 0.53 -8.58 -1.96
CA LEU A 6 1.40 -8.19 -3.07
C LEU A 6 2.72 -7.71 -2.46
N SER A 7 3.77 -8.49 -2.65
CA SER A 7 5.07 -8.22 -2.04
C SER A 7 5.94 -7.32 -2.91
N ASN A 8 7.11 -6.97 -2.39
CA ASN A 8 8.07 -6.13 -3.08
C ASN A 8 8.77 -6.86 -4.23
N GLY A 9 9.31 -6.08 -5.15
CA GLY A 9 10.08 -6.59 -6.28
C GLY A 9 10.91 -5.46 -6.89
N PRO A 10 11.90 -5.79 -7.71
CA PRO A 10 12.74 -4.79 -8.37
C PRO A 10 12.09 -4.25 -9.65
N GLY A 11 12.58 -3.10 -10.11
CA GLY A 11 12.27 -2.57 -11.43
C GLY A 11 11.20 -1.49 -11.44
N ASP A 12 10.74 -1.20 -12.65
CA ASP A 12 9.72 -0.20 -12.90
C ASP A 12 8.33 -0.81 -12.73
N PRO A 13 7.49 -0.25 -11.85
CA PRO A 13 6.14 -0.78 -11.66
C PRO A 13 5.26 -0.71 -12.91
N GLU A 14 5.51 0.22 -13.83
CA GLU A 14 4.73 0.31 -15.07
C GLU A 14 4.91 -0.91 -15.98
N GLU A 15 5.99 -1.66 -15.85
CA GLU A 15 6.18 -2.92 -16.56
C GLU A 15 5.17 -3.99 -16.16
N MET A 16 4.53 -3.81 -15.00
CA MET A 16 3.52 -4.74 -14.49
C MET A 16 2.11 -4.40 -14.96
N VAL A 17 1.92 -3.30 -15.69
CA VAL A 17 0.62 -2.93 -16.24
C VAL A 17 0.18 -3.96 -17.30
N GLY A 18 -1.09 -4.33 -17.24
CA GLY A 18 -1.67 -5.36 -18.10
C GLY A 18 -2.23 -6.50 -17.27
N ALA A 19 -1.72 -7.71 -17.46
CA ALA A 19 -2.24 -8.91 -16.78
C ALA A 19 -2.21 -8.80 -15.26
N THR A 20 -1.13 -8.24 -14.70
CA THR A 20 -1.02 -8.09 -13.23
C THR A 20 -2.02 -7.09 -12.68
N THR A 21 -2.18 -5.93 -13.32
CA THR A 21 -3.16 -4.93 -12.86
C THR A 21 -4.59 -5.42 -13.03
N GLU A 22 -4.88 -6.17 -14.09
CA GLU A 22 -6.19 -6.78 -14.27
C GLU A 22 -6.48 -7.81 -13.18
N MET A 23 -5.50 -8.64 -12.84
CA MET A 23 -5.61 -9.61 -11.76
C MET A 23 -5.92 -8.92 -10.43
N ILE A 24 -5.21 -7.84 -10.12
CA ILE A 24 -5.43 -7.07 -8.88
C ILE A 24 -6.86 -6.53 -8.83
N ARG A 25 -7.35 -5.94 -9.91
CA ARG A 25 -8.71 -5.39 -9.97
C ARG A 25 -9.78 -6.46 -9.74
N GLU A 26 -9.56 -7.67 -10.20
CA GLU A 26 -10.49 -8.77 -9.95
C GLU A 26 -10.39 -9.30 -8.52
N VAL A 27 -9.16 -9.47 -8.03
CA VAL A 27 -8.92 -10.05 -6.70
C VAL A 27 -9.40 -9.11 -5.60
N GLU A 28 -9.19 -7.79 -5.72
CA GLU A 28 -9.59 -6.83 -4.69
C GLU A 28 -11.09 -6.81 -4.43
N LYS A 29 -11.89 -7.20 -5.42
CA LYS A 29 -13.34 -7.31 -5.30
C LYS A 29 -13.78 -8.54 -4.51
N ARG A 30 -12.92 -9.53 -4.38
CA ARG A 30 -13.26 -10.87 -3.87
C ARG A 30 -12.68 -11.17 -2.51
N VAL A 31 -11.46 -10.72 -2.23
CA VAL A 31 -10.75 -11.03 -0.99
C VAL A 31 -9.98 -9.80 -0.52
N PRO A 32 -9.67 -9.71 0.79
CA PRO A 32 -8.78 -8.67 1.30
C PRO A 32 -7.42 -8.70 0.62
N LEU A 33 -6.87 -7.51 0.36
CA LEU A 33 -5.61 -7.35 -0.34
C LEU A 33 -4.73 -6.33 0.37
N MET A 34 -3.46 -6.66 0.53
CA MET A 34 -2.44 -5.75 1.05
C MET A 34 -1.28 -5.69 0.07
N GLY A 35 -0.83 -4.48 -0.29
CA GLY A 35 0.35 -4.27 -1.12
C GLY A 35 1.48 -3.64 -0.34
N ILE A 36 2.71 -4.10 -0.58
CA ILE A 36 3.91 -3.59 0.08
C ILE A 36 4.95 -3.24 -0.98
N CYS A 37 5.49 -2.04 -0.91
CA CYS A 37 6.55 -1.54 -1.79
C CYS A 37 6.14 -1.61 -3.26
N MET A 38 6.71 -2.50 -4.08
CA MET A 38 6.28 -2.70 -5.46
C MET A 38 4.78 -3.05 -5.53
N GLY A 39 4.29 -3.86 -4.59
CA GLY A 39 2.87 -4.20 -4.50
C GLY A 39 1.96 -3.00 -4.27
N HIS A 40 2.42 -2.01 -3.50
CA HIS A 40 1.72 -0.74 -3.33
C HIS A 40 1.63 0.02 -4.66
N GLN A 41 2.73 0.10 -5.39
CA GLN A 41 2.78 0.82 -6.67
C GLN A 41 1.88 0.16 -7.72
N VAL A 42 1.93 -1.17 -7.81
CA VAL A 42 1.09 -1.92 -8.75
C VAL A 42 -0.39 -1.85 -8.37
N PHE A 43 -0.70 -1.88 -7.08
CA PHE A 43 -2.06 -1.65 -6.59
C PHE A 43 -2.58 -0.26 -7.04
N ALA A 44 -1.76 0.77 -6.90
CA ALA A 44 -2.11 2.11 -7.36
C ALA A 44 -2.36 2.14 -8.87
N LEU A 45 -1.47 1.54 -9.66
CA LEU A 45 -1.62 1.46 -11.12
C LEU A 45 -2.89 0.72 -11.51
N ALA A 46 -3.23 -0.37 -10.80
CA ALA A 46 -4.46 -1.12 -11.06
C ALA A 46 -5.72 -0.28 -10.85
N ASN A 47 -5.65 0.74 -10.00
CA ASN A 47 -6.76 1.64 -9.70
C ASN A 47 -6.63 3.00 -10.38
N GLY A 48 -5.88 3.07 -11.48
CA GLY A 48 -5.85 4.22 -12.36
C GLY A 48 -4.82 5.30 -12.01
N ALA A 49 -4.07 5.14 -10.94
CA ALA A 49 -3.01 6.07 -10.59
C ALA A 49 -1.78 5.88 -11.49
N LYS A 50 -0.86 6.81 -11.41
CA LYS A 50 0.40 6.78 -12.16
C LYS A 50 1.58 6.75 -11.18
N THR A 51 2.70 6.24 -11.66
CA THR A 51 3.97 6.25 -10.92
C THR A 51 4.98 7.10 -11.66
N TYR A 52 6.00 7.54 -10.94
CA TYR A 52 7.11 8.30 -11.53
C TYR A 52 8.43 7.88 -10.91
N LYS A 53 9.51 8.07 -11.67
CA LYS A 53 10.85 7.80 -11.15
C LYS A 53 11.29 9.00 -10.30
N MET A 54 11.65 8.71 -9.05
CA MET A 54 12.12 9.73 -8.12
C MET A 54 13.55 10.16 -8.48
N LYS A 55 13.86 11.42 -8.25
CA LYS A 55 15.21 11.95 -8.52
C LYS A 55 16.27 11.25 -7.64
N PHE A 56 15.95 11.01 -6.37
CA PHE A 56 16.89 10.40 -5.41
C PHE A 56 16.41 9.07 -4.83
N GLY A 57 15.10 8.79 -4.86
CA GLY A 57 14.52 7.62 -4.23
C GLY A 57 14.55 7.68 -2.70
N HIS A 58 13.96 6.67 -2.07
CA HIS A 58 13.99 6.48 -0.63
C HIS A 58 14.70 5.17 -0.30
N ARG A 59 15.77 5.24 0.48
CA ARG A 59 16.55 4.06 0.90
C ARG A 59 16.99 4.21 2.34
N GLY A 60 17.03 3.08 3.07
CA GLY A 60 17.46 3.06 4.46
C GLY A 60 16.32 3.05 5.46
N PHE A 61 16.63 3.40 6.73
CA PHE A 61 15.72 3.24 7.86
C PHE A 61 15.20 4.56 8.45
N ASN A 62 15.54 5.69 7.86
CA ASN A 62 15.29 7.00 8.45
C ASN A 62 14.27 7.83 7.67
N HIS A 63 13.24 7.18 7.11
CA HIS A 63 12.20 7.87 6.37
C HIS A 63 10.98 8.08 7.23
N PRO A 64 10.72 9.32 7.72
CA PRO A 64 9.56 9.59 8.56
C PRO A 64 8.29 9.59 7.72
N VAL A 65 7.33 8.78 8.14
CA VAL A 65 6.03 8.67 7.47
C VAL A 65 4.94 9.03 8.46
N GLN A 66 4.03 9.87 8.03
CA GLN A 66 2.88 10.28 8.83
C GLN A 66 1.63 9.54 8.39
N GLU A 67 0.94 8.93 9.35
CA GLU A 67 -0.42 8.44 9.15
C GLU A 67 -1.37 9.63 9.25
N ILE A 68 -2.12 9.89 8.18
CA ILE A 68 -2.93 11.11 8.08
C ILE A 68 -4.06 11.10 9.12
N ALA A 69 -4.72 9.95 9.33
CA ALA A 69 -5.87 9.85 10.23
C ALA A 69 -5.54 10.16 11.68
N THR A 70 -4.35 9.77 12.17
CA THR A 70 -3.94 9.95 13.57
C THR A 70 -2.96 11.09 13.76
N GLY A 71 -2.27 11.51 12.70
CA GLY A 71 -1.16 12.46 12.78
C GLY A 71 0.14 11.84 13.29
N ASN A 72 0.13 10.57 13.66
CA ASN A 72 1.32 9.90 14.19
C ASN A 72 2.41 9.77 13.12
N ILE A 73 3.65 9.97 13.53
CA ILE A 73 4.83 9.86 12.67
C ILE A 73 5.69 8.72 13.16
N GLY A 74 6.07 7.82 12.25
CA GLY A 74 7.02 6.74 12.52
C GLY A 74 8.15 6.75 11.52
N PHE A 75 9.33 6.29 11.94
CA PHE A 75 10.44 6.11 11.02
C PHE A 75 10.33 4.75 10.34
N THR A 76 10.52 4.73 9.03
CA THR A 76 10.29 3.54 8.22
C THR A 76 11.52 3.14 7.45
N ALA A 77 11.61 1.84 7.16
CA ALA A 77 12.59 1.29 6.23
C ALA A 77 12.01 1.32 4.82
N GLN A 78 12.79 1.86 3.88
CA GLN A 78 12.37 1.98 2.48
C GLN A 78 13.52 1.64 1.54
N ASN A 79 13.19 1.10 0.38
CA ASN A 79 14.15 0.85 -0.68
C ASN A 79 13.43 0.88 -2.02
N HIS A 80 13.20 2.09 -2.57
CA HIS A 80 12.52 2.23 -3.85
C HIS A 80 12.96 3.48 -4.58
N GLY A 81 12.93 3.44 -5.91
CA GLY A 81 13.23 4.57 -6.78
C GLY A 81 12.02 5.14 -7.50
N TYR A 82 10.86 4.56 -7.31
CA TYR A 82 9.60 4.99 -7.92
C TYR A 82 8.58 5.32 -6.84
N ALA A 83 7.66 6.22 -7.14
CA ALA A 83 6.60 6.61 -6.22
C ALA A 83 5.28 6.79 -6.97
N VAL A 84 4.18 6.76 -6.23
CA VAL A 84 2.86 7.03 -6.77
C VAL A 84 2.65 8.53 -6.88
N ASP A 85 2.21 9.00 -8.03
CA ASP A 85 1.88 10.41 -8.25
C ASP A 85 0.57 10.75 -7.56
N LYS A 86 0.63 11.58 -6.52
CA LYS A 86 -0.54 11.96 -5.74
C LYS A 86 -1.61 12.67 -6.56
N ASN A 87 -1.21 13.36 -7.62
CA ASN A 87 -2.14 14.09 -8.48
C ASN A 87 -2.86 13.17 -9.48
N SER A 88 -2.42 11.92 -9.61
CA SER A 88 -3.03 10.93 -10.49
C SER A 88 -4.06 10.05 -9.79
N ILE A 89 -4.22 10.19 -8.48
CA ILE A 89 -5.09 9.33 -7.68
C ILE A 89 -6.56 9.72 -7.90
N ASP A 90 -7.36 8.72 -8.26
CA ASP A 90 -8.82 8.86 -8.32
C ASP A 90 -9.37 8.83 -6.90
N LYS A 91 -9.76 9.99 -6.40
CA LYS A 91 -10.23 10.16 -5.01
C LYS A 91 -11.58 9.51 -4.75
N ASP A 92 -12.31 9.11 -5.78
CA ASP A 92 -13.54 8.36 -5.63
C ASP A 92 -13.27 6.89 -5.27
N ASN A 93 -12.11 6.37 -5.65
CA ASN A 93 -11.73 4.98 -5.42
C ASN A 93 -10.68 4.81 -4.34
N LEU A 94 -9.71 5.72 -4.25
CA LEU A 94 -8.57 5.60 -3.35
C LEU A 94 -8.46 6.79 -2.39
N MET A 95 -7.98 6.50 -1.20
CA MET A 95 -7.66 7.51 -0.19
C MET A 95 -6.20 7.38 0.20
N ILE A 96 -5.49 8.52 0.26
CA ILE A 96 -4.11 8.56 0.75
C ILE A 96 -4.15 8.41 2.28
N THR A 97 -3.47 7.40 2.81
CA THR A 97 -3.44 7.13 4.25
C THR A 97 -2.14 7.56 4.92
N HIS A 98 -1.04 7.57 4.16
CA HIS A 98 0.29 7.87 4.68
C HIS A 98 1.06 8.73 3.68
N VAL A 99 1.85 9.67 4.22
CA VAL A 99 2.75 10.51 3.42
C VAL A 99 4.13 10.58 4.08
N GLU A 100 5.17 10.69 3.26
CA GLU A 100 6.52 10.94 3.77
C GLU A 100 6.63 12.42 4.17
N VAL A 101 7.14 12.67 5.37
CA VAL A 101 7.09 14.00 6.00
C VAL A 101 7.96 15.02 5.28
N ASN A 102 9.12 14.58 4.74
CA ASN A 102 10.10 15.51 4.16
C ASN A 102 9.73 15.96 2.74
N ASP A 103 9.16 15.08 1.92
CA ASP A 103 8.91 15.38 0.51
C ASP A 103 7.43 15.23 0.07
N GLY A 104 6.56 14.76 0.98
CA GLY A 104 5.15 14.60 0.69
C GLY A 104 4.80 13.42 -0.22
N THR A 105 5.75 12.53 -0.47
CA THR A 105 5.52 11.33 -1.28
C THR A 105 4.39 10.47 -0.69
N VAL A 106 3.53 9.93 -1.55
CA VAL A 106 2.48 9.00 -1.13
C VAL A 106 3.12 7.73 -0.59
N GLU A 107 2.80 7.37 0.65
CA GLU A 107 3.37 6.23 1.34
C GLU A 107 2.33 5.17 1.71
N GLY A 108 1.05 5.48 1.57
CA GLY A 108 -0.02 4.52 1.83
C GLY A 108 -1.30 4.90 1.12
N LEU A 109 -2.04 3.88 0.70
CA LEU A 109 -3.32 4.01 0.02
C LEU A 109 -4.32 3.01 0.57
N LYS A 110 -5.59 3.38 0.52
CA LYS A 110 -6.71 2.50 0.89
C LYS A 110 -7.80 2.63 -0.17
N HIS A 111 -8.39 1.49 -0.56
CA HIS A 111 -9.56 1.50 -1.43
C HIS A 111 -10.79 1.89 -0.63
N LYS A 112 -11.64 2.73 -1.20
CA LYS A 112 -12.85 3.21 -0.51
C LYS A 112 -14.00 2.20 -0.51
N LYS A 113 -14.00 1.25 -1.46
CA LYS A 113 -15.07 0.26 -1.60
C LYS A 113 -14.68 -1.15 -1.16
N TYR A 114 -13.44 -1.54 -1.39
CA TYR A 114 -12.99 -2.92 -1.18
C TYR A 114 -12.02 -2.99 -0.02
N PRO A 115 -11.88 -4.15 0.65
CA PRO A 115 -10.91 -4.32 1.73
C PRO A 115 -9.51 -4.49 1.16
N ALA A 116 -8.97 -3.41 0.60
CA ALA A 116 -7.66 -3.37 -0.03
C ALA A 116 -6.92 -2.11 0.41
N PHE A 117 -5.65 -2.27 0.76
CA PHE A 117 -4.79 -1.16 1.14
C PHE A 117 -3.34 -1.47 0.81
N SER A 118 -2.49 -0.46 0.84
CA SER A 118 -1.08 -0.63 0.52
C SER A 118 -0.21 0.37 1.25
N VAL A 119 1.05 -0.01 1.47
CA VAL A 119 2.08 0.88 2.02
C VAL A 119 3.35 0.76 1.19
N GLN A 120 4.06 1.89 1.03
CA GLN A 120 5.31 1.93 0.28
C GLN A 120 6.48 1.40 1.10
N PHE A 121 6.45 1.59 2.40
CA PHE A 121 7.50 1.17 3.31
C PHE A 121 7.37 -0.30 3.71
N HIS A 122 8.41 -0.85 4.33
CA HIS A 122 8.44 -2.22 4.86
C HIS A 122 7.91 -2.21 6.30
N PRO A 123 6.70 -2.70 6.56
CA PRO A 123 6.10 -2.57 7.90
C PRO A 123 6.78 -3.43 8.96
N ASP A 124 7.48 -4.48 8.56
CA ASP A 124 8.13 -5.43 9.48
C ASP A 124 9.57 -5.05 9.85
N ALA A 125 10.14 -4.01 9.21
CA ALA A 125 11.55 -3.64 9.39
C ALA A 125 11.75 -2.35 10.18
N THR A 126 10.73 -1.85 10.85
CA THR A 126 10.77 -0.55 11.53
C THR A 126 11.27 -0.70 12.97
N PRO A 127 12.31 0.05 13.38
CA PRO A 127 12.78 0.03 14.77
C PRO A 127 11.84 0.81 15.70
N GLY A 128 11.72 0.35 16.94
CA GLY A 128 10.96 1.04 18.00
C GLY A 128 9.59 0.43 18.27
N PRO A 129 8.73 1.08 19.10
CA PRO A 129 7.36 0.62 19.32
C PRO A 129 6.62 0.66 18.00
N HIS A 130 6.05 -0.48 17.61
CA HIS A 130 5.66 -0.70 16.24
C HIS A 130 4.17 -0.56 16.00
N ASP A 131 3.76 0.64 15.62
CA ASP A 131 2.44 0.83 15.04
C ASP A 131 2.32 0.11 13.68
N GLU A 132 3.44 -0.12 13.00
CA GLU A 132 3.50 -0.78 11.69
C GLU A 132 3.19 -2.26 11.77
N ASP A 133 3.46 -2.91 12.89
CA ASP A 133 3.02 -4.29 13.12
C ASP A 133 1.50 -4.37 13.06
N SER A 134 0.81 -3.30 13.41
CA SER A 134 -0.64 -3.22 13.34
C SER A 134 -1.19 -3.30 11.91
N LEU A 135 -0.38 -3.02 10.88
CA LEU A 135 -0.81 -3.12 9.49
C LEU A 135 -1.05 -4.58 9.09
N PHE A 136 -0.15 -5.49 9.48
CA PHE A 136 -0.38 -6.91 9.27
C PHE A 136 -1.55 -7.42 10.09
N ASP A 137 -1.68 -6.96 11.33
CA ASP A 137 -2.82 -7.31 12.19
C ASP A 137 -4.12 -6.79 11.57
N TYR A 138 -4.13 -5.59 11.04
CA TYR A 138 -5.28 -5.03 10.35
C TYR A 138 -5.67 -5.90 9.15
N PHE A 139 -4.69 -6.34 8.36
CA PHE A 139 -4.92 -7.22 7.22
C PHE A 139 -5.52 -8.56 7.67
N MET A 140 -4.98 -9.14 8.72
CA MET A 140 -5.50 -10.39 9.27
C MET A 140 -6.93 -10.24 9.80
N GLN A 141 -7.24 -9.11 10.44
CA GLN A 141 -8.60 -8.79 10.88
C GLN A 141 -9.57 -8.70 9.71
N MET A 142 -9.15 -8.08 8.60
CA MET A 142 -9.96 -8.01 7.39
C MET A 142 -10.28 -9.41 6.86
N ILE A 143 -9.30 -10.30 6.86
CA ILE A 143 -9.48 -11.69 6.44
C ILE A 143 -10.47 -12.42 7.36
N ASP A 144 -10.31 -12.28 8.67
CA ASP A 144 -11.17 -12.93 9.66
C ASP A 144 -12.60 -12.42 9.58
N GLN A 145 -12.80 -11.12 9.43
CA GLN A 145 -14.13 -10.53 9.28
C GLN A 145 -14.83 -11.04 8.01
N ARG A 146 -14.09 -11.20 6.93
CA ARG A 146 -14.66 -11.74 5.71
C ARG A 146 -15.05 -13.21 5.84
N LYS A 147 -14.23 -14.01 6.52
CA LYS A 147 -14.57 -15.41 6.83
C LYS A 147 -15.84 -15.51 7.65
N ASP A 148 -15.97 -14.68 8.68
CA ASP A 148 -17.15 -14.65 9.53
C ASP A 148 -18.40 -14.25 8.74
N ALA A 149 -18.30 -13.25 7.89
CA ALA A 149 -19.40 -12.83 7.03
C ALA A 149 -19.87 -13.97 6.11
N LYS A 150 -18.93 -14.76 5.56
CA LYS A 150 -19.26 -15.92 4.73
C LYS A 150 -19.95 -17.04 5.52
N ARG A 151 -19.56 -17.23 6.79
CA ARG A 151 -20.18 -18.25 7.65
C ARG A 151 -21.61 -17.91 8.02
N HIS A 152 -21.93 -16.63 8.11
CA HIS A 152 -23.23 -16.12 8.54
C HIS A 152 -24.10 -15.62 7.38
N ALA A 153 -23.62 -15.79 6.16
CA ALA A 153 -24.37 -15.35 4.97
C ALA A 153 -25.44 -16.38 4.57
#